data_b61f18c62fba9aa831d79c9a5e1fe8ee
#
_entry.id   b61f18c62fba9aa831d79c9a5e1fe8ee
#
_cell.length_a   1.000
_cell.length_b   1.000
_cell.length_c   1.000
_cell.angle_alpha   90.00
_cell.angle_beta   90.00
_cell.angle_gamma   90.00
#
_symmetry.space_group_name_H-M   'P 1'
#
loop_
_entity.id
_entity.type
_entity.pdbx_description
1 polymer ?
#
loop_
_entity_poly.entity_id
_entity_poly.type
_entity_poly.pdbx_seq_one_letter_code
_entity_poly.pdbx_strand_id
1 'polypeptide(L)'
;MPANKTQSRLAAAPTEMVKHGHRALRKGRVSIENGIYLITATTLDRQKLFANFDVGCAAARCFEDARLLGDAKMLAWVLMPDHVHWLLQLGEWNELSAVVRRLKSVSAQQVNRTLGRTGAIWATAFHDHALRSEEDLQDVARYVIANPLRAKLVARVGDYPFWNAVWLE
;
A
#
# COMPACT_ATOMS: atom_id res chain seq x y z
N MET A 1 -25.77 -24.25 43.07
CA MET A 1 -24.93 -24.47 41.93
C MET A 1 -24.94 -23.19 41.10
N PRO A 2 -23.86 -22.39 41.08
CA PRO A 2 -23.84 -21.18 40.25
C PRO A 2 -23.32 -21.50 38.85
N ALA A 3 -24.01 -20.97 37.86
CA ALA A 3 -23.69 -21.07 36.45
C ALA A 3 -22.44 -20.25 36.08
N ASN A 4 -21.51 -20.89 35.37
CA ASN A 4 -20.27 -20.33 34.88
C ASN A 4 -20.56 -19.50 33.62
N LYS A 5 -20.42 -18.16 33.71
CA LYS A 5 -20.49 -17.25 32.55
C LYS A 5 -19.11 -17.17 31.92
N THR A 6 -18.91 -17.86 30.82
CA THR A 6 -17.75 -17.66 29.94
C THR A 6 -17.94 -16.34 29.17
N GLN A 7 -17.25 -15.30 29.60
CA GLN A 7 -17.17 -14.06 28.85
C GLN A 7 -16.16 -14.21 27.73
N SER A 8 -16.64 -14.23 26.51
CA SER A 8 -15.86 -14.07 25.31
C SER A 8 -15.23 -12.67 25.30
N ARG A 9 -13.90 -12.61 25.42
CA ARG A 9 -13.14 -11.37 25.20
C ARG A 9 -13.00 -11.15 23.69
N LEU A 10 -13.79 -10.22 23.18
CA LEU A 10 -13.50 -9.61 21.89
C LEU A 10 -12.14 -8.89 21.98
N ALA A 11 -11.20 -9.34 21.17
CA ALA A 11 -9.91 -8.68 21.02
C ALA A 11 -10.14 -7.28 20.44
N ALA A 12 -9.72 -6.26 21.19
CA ALA A 12 -9.75 -4.88 20.77
C ALA A 12 -8.80 -4.69 19.57
N ALA A 13 -9.30 -4.03 18.53
CA ALA A 13 -8.48 -3.57 17.42
C ALA A 13 -7.37 -2.63 17.92
N PRO A 14 -6.16 -2.67 17.37
CA PRO A 14 -5.11 -1.73 17.72
C PRO A 14 -5.48 -0.33 17.21
N THR A 15 -6.04 0.48 18.09
CA THR A 15 -6.20 1.91 17.88
C THR A 15 -4.99 2.59 18.50
N GLU A 16 -4.16 3.14 17.64
CA GLU A 16 -3.36 4.36 17.79
C GLU A 16 -2.15 4.34 16.86
N MET A 17 -2.38 4.87 15.65
CA MET A 17 -1.25 5.33 14.85
C MET A 17 -0.76 6.65 15.44
N VAL A 18 0.31 6.58 16.20
CA VAL A 18 1.02 7.75 16.72
C VAL A 18 1.45 8.62 15.54
N LYS A 19 0.96 9.85 15.48
CA LYS A 19 1.39 10.87 14.53
C LYS A 19 2.84 11.27 14.85
N HIS A 20 3.80 10.63 14.22
CA HIS A 20 5.19 11.09 14.22
C HIS A 20 5.43 11.95 12.98
N GLY A 21 5.96 13.16 13.19
CA GLY A 21 6.19 14.14 12.14
C GLY A 21 7.14 13.62 11.04
N HIS A 22 6.96 14.13 9.81
CA HIS A 22 7.66 13.74 8.58
C HIS A 22 9.20 13.65 8.66
N ARG A 23 9.81 14.28 9.64
CA ARG A 23 11.27 14.27 9.84
C ARG A 23 11.79 13.01 10.52
N ALA A 24 10.97 12.36 11.35
CA ALA A 24 11.32 11.12 12.06
C ALA A 24 11.29 9.89 11.13
N LEU A 25 10.50 9.93 10.04
CA LEU A 25 10.32 8.84 9.08
C LEU A 25 11.55 8.58 8.19
N ARG A 26 12.55 9.48 8.17
CA ARG A 26 13.76 9.34 7.34
C ARG A 26 14.97 8.80 8.09
N LYS A 27 14.97 8.79 9.41
CA LYS A 27 16.07 8.27 10.23
C LYS A 27 15.82 6.80 10.55
N GLY A 28 16.64 5.91 10.00
CA GLY A 28 16.70 4.51 10.43
C GLY A 28 15.92 3.50 9.58
N ARG A 29 15.59 3.81 8.31
CA ARG A 29 15.11 2.79 7.37
C ARG A 29 16.25 1.85 7.01
N VAL A 30 16.31 0.73 7.70
CA VAL A 30 17.18 -0.39 7.34
C VAL A 30 16.35 -1.33 6.48
N SER A 31 16.73 -1.46 5.20
CA SER A 31 16.17 -2.49 4.32
C SER A 31 16.70 -3.83 4.76
N ILE A 32 15.81 -4.75 5.10
CA ILE A 32 16.14 -6.12 5.48
C ILE A 32 15.98 -6.98 4.23
N GLU A 33 17.01 -7.75 3.89
CA GLU A 33 16.94 -8.75 2.82
C GLU A 33 15.74 -9.68 3.01
N ASN A 34 14.99 -9.90 1.93
CA ASN A 34 13.74 -10.66 1.95
C ASN A 34 12.66 -10.12 2.90
N GLY A 35 12.86 -8.94 3.49
CA GLY A 35 11.90 -8.29 4.37
C GLY A 35 10.61 -7.92 3.63
N ILE A 36 9.48 -8.04 4.32
CA ILE A 36 8.16 -7.69 3.79
C ILE A 36 7.71 -6.37 4.38
N TYR A 37 7.24 -5.49 3.54
CA TYR A 37 6.86 -4.13 3.92
C TYR A 37 5.47 -3.78 3.40
N LEU A 38 4.65 -3.22 4.28
CA LEU A 38 3.43 -2.52 3.90
C LEU A 38 3.77 -1.04 3.73
N ILE A 39 3.60 -0.52 2.52
CA ILE A 39 3.92 0.86 2.16
C ILE A 39 2.62 1.60 1.87
N THR A 40 2.54 2.84 2.35
CA THR A 40 1.47 3.77 2.00
C THR A 40 2.08 5.03 1.40
N ALA A 41 1.71 5.34 0.16
CA ALA A 41 2.05 6.58 -0.51
C ALA A 41 0.78 7.36 -0.83
N THR A 42 0.77 8.65 -0.49
CA THR A 42 -0.37 9.53 -0.74
C THR A 42 -0.10 10.44 -1.93
N THR A 43 -1.16 10.83 -2.62
CA THR A 43 -1.06 11.91 -3.61
C THR A 43 -0.69 13.22 -2.93
N LEU A 44 -0.09 14.14 -3.70
CA LEU A 44 0.18 15.50 -3.22
C LEU A 44 -1.16 16.16 -2.84
N ASP A 45 -1.19 16.76 -1.64
CA ASP A 45 -2.38 17.41 -1.07
C ASP A 45 -3.63 16.52 -1.01
N ARG A 46 -3.44 15.20 -1.00
CA ARG A 46 -4.53 14.21 -0.95
C ARG A 46 -5.56 14.37 -2.08
N GLN A 47 -5.10 14.83 -3.24
CA GLN A 47 -5.95 14.95 -4.43
C GLN A 47 -6.48 13.58 -4.86
N LYS A 48 -7.78 13.46 -5.09
CA LYS A 48 -8.44 12.20 -5.48
C LYS A 48 -8.28 11.89 -6.98
N LEU A 49 -7.04 11.91 -7.48
CA LEU A 49 -6.71 11.75 -8.90
C LEU A 49 -7.16 10.39 -9.45
N PHE A 50 -7.07 9.34 -8.66
CA PHE A 50 -7.38 7.96 -9.06
C PHE A 50 -8.88 7.63 -8.95
N ALA A 51 -9.73 8.59 -8.60
CA ALA A 51 -11.16 8.50 -8.81
C ALA A 51 -11.53 8.50 -10.31
N ASN A 52 -10.65 9.07 -11.15
CA ASN A 52 -10.73 8.93 -12.61
C ASN A 52 -10.15 7.57 -13.02
N PHE A 53 -10.95 6.78 -13.75
CA PHE A 53 -10.60 5.41 -14.12
C PHE A 53 -9.34 5.33 -15.00
N ASP A 54 -9.21 6.18 -16.01
CA ASP A 54 -8.05 6.17 -16.92
C ASP A 54 -6.75 6.54 -16.20
N VAL A 55 -6.83 7.49 -15.28
CA VAL A 55 -5.72 7.92 -14.42
C VAL A 55 -5.32 6.78 -13.46
N GLY A 56 -6.30 6.11 -12.87
CA GLY A 56 -6.07 4.93 -12.04
C GLY A 56 -5.41 3.78 -12.82
N CYS A 57 -5.88 3.50 -14.03
CA CYS A 57 -5.25 2.52 -14.93
C CYS A 57 -3.80 2.87 -15.26
N ALA A 58 -3.52 4.15 -15.54
CA ALA A 58 -2.16 4.61 -15.86
C ALA A 58 -1.18 4.38 -14.71
N ALA A 59 -1.61 4.60 -13.46
CA ALA A 59 -0.81 4.34 -12.28
C ALA A 59 -0.66 2.85 -12.00
N ALA A 60 -1.77 2.10 -11.98
CA ALA A 60 -1.82 0.70 -11.57
C ALA A 60 -0.94 -0.21 -12.45
N ARG A 61 -0.86 0.06 -13.75
CA ARG A 61 0.00 -0.70 -14.68
C ARG A 61 1.48 -0.70 -14.33
N CYS A 62 1.93 0.25 -13.51
CA CYS A 62 3.31 0.34 -13.07
C CYS A 62 3.63 -0.57 -11.87
N PHE A 63 2.63 -0.98 -11.10
CA PHE A 63 2.88 -1.59 -9.77
C PHE A 63 3.43 -3.01 -9.85
N GLU A 64 3.23 -3.71 -10.95
CA GLU A 64 3.73 -5.07 -11.18
C GLU A 64 4.80 -5.13 -12.29
N ASP A 65 5.29 -3.97 -12.74
CA ASP A 65 6.37 -3.93 -13.74
C ASP A 65 7.68 -4.42 -13.12
N ALA A 66 8.15 -5.59 -13.59
CA ALA A 66 9.37 -6.22 -13.11
C ALA A 66 10.61 -5.31 -13.23
N ARG A 67 10.63 -4.40 -14.22
CA ARG A 67 11.75 -3.44 -14.39
C ARG A 67 11.79 -2.40 -13.27
N LEU A 68 10.64 -2.07 -12.69
CA LEU A 68 10.53 -1.13 -11.59
C LEU A 68 10.77 -1.81 -10.23
N LEU A 69 10.31 -3.05 -10.10
CA LEU A 69 10.48 -3.85 -8.89
C LEU A 69 11.92 -4.36 -8.73
N GLY A 70 12.61 -4.66 -9.85
CA GLY A 70 13.92 -5.30 -9.80
C GLY A 70 13.81 -6.72 -9.23
N ASP A 71 14.53 -7.02 -8.15
CA ASP A 71 14.43 -8.28 -7.41
C ASP A 71 13.36 -8.29 -6.31
N ALA A 72 12.65 -7.18 -6.11
CA ALA A 72 11.50 -7.13 -5.22
C ALA A 72 10.26 -7.80 -5.84
N LYS A 73 9.35 -8.26 -4.99
CA LYS A 73 8.08 -8.88 -5.41
C LYS A 73 6.91 -8.08 -4.87
N MET A 74 5.98 -7.69 -5.74
CA MET A 74 4.70 -7.14 -5.32
C MET A 74 3.79 -8.29 -4.89
N LEU A 75 3.38 -8.32 -3.62
CA LEU A 75 2.55 -9.38 -3.06
C LEU A 75 1.06 -9.03 -3.09
N ALA A 76 0.74 -7.78 -2.80
CA ALA A 76 -0.60 -7.25 -2.92
C ALA A 76 -0.54 -5.73 -3.05
N TRP A 77 -1.56 -5.14 -3.67
CA TRP A 77 -1.71 -3.69 -3.73
C TRP A 77 -3.17 -3.29 -3.88
N VAL A 78 -3.48 -2.08 -3.45
CA VAL A 78 -4.74 -1.42 -3.72
C VAL A 78 -4.48 0.06 -3.97
N LEU A 79 -5.03 0.59 -5.06
CA LEU A 79 -4.96 2.01 -5.39
C LEU A 79 -6.29 2.68 -5.04
N MET A 80 -6.27 3.45 -3.97
CA MET A 80 -7.40 4.26 -3.51
C MET A 80 -7.43 5.61 -4.25
N PRO A 81 -8.52 6.36 -4.20
CA PRO A 81 -8.63 7.62 -4.95
C PRO A 81 -7.47 8.62 -4.72
N ASP A 82 -6.88 8.66 -3.53
CA ASP A 82 -5.87 9.64 -3.11
C ASP A 82 -4.61 9.02 -2.48
N HIS A 83 -4.48 7.71 -2.51
CA HIS A 83 -3.32 7.00 -1.98
C HIS A 83 -3.24 5.57 -2.51
N VAL A 84 -2.11 4.93 -2.27
CA VAL A 84 -1.88 3.53 -2.60
C VAL A 84 -1.32 2.80 -1.39
N HIS A 85 -1.70 1.54 -1.24
CA HIS A 85 -1.00 0.59 -0.38
C HIS A 85 -0.30 -0.46 -1.26
N TRP A 86 0.98 -0.67 -1.01
CA TRP A 86 1.79 -1.74 -1.59
C TRP A 86 2.27 -2.66 -0.49
N LEU A 87 1.98 -3.94 -0.61
CA LEU A 87 2.59 -5.00 0.20
C LEU A 87 3.64 -5.66 -0.67
N LEU A 88 4.92 -5.44 -0.37
CA LEU A 88 6.01 -5.95 -1.17
C LEU A 88 7.08 -6.64 -0.33
N GLN A 89 7.71 -7.65 -0.92
CA GLN A 89 8.89 -8.31 -0.40
C GLN A 89 10.11 -7.79 -1.13
N LEU A 90 11.11 -7.34 -0.39
CA LEU A 90 12.42 -7.01 -0.97
C LEU A 90 13.15 -8.28 -1.38
N GLY A 91 14.05 -8.16 -2.36
CA GLY A 91 15.07 -9.15 -2.64
C GLY A 91 16.36 -8.88 -1.87
N GLU A 92 17.47 -9.30 -2.45
CA GLU A 92 18.80 -9.16 -1.84
C GLU A 92 19.49 -7.84 -2.18
N TRP A 93 19.14 -7.21 -3.31
CA TRP A 93 19.92 -6.13 -3.90
C TRP A 93 19.28 -4.76 -3.83
N ASN A 94 17.95 -4.68 -3.75
CA ASN A 94 17.25 -3.40 -3.76
C ASN A 94 16.94 -2.89 -2.36
N GLU A 95 17.21 -1.62 -2.14
CA GLU A 95 16.69 -0.91 -0.98
C GLU A 95 15.22 -0.53 -1.18
N LEU A 96 14.45 -0.56 -0.10
CA LEU A 96 13.04 -0.21 -0.10
C LEU A 96 12.78 1.18 -0.71
N SER A 97 13.58 2.17 -0.31
CA SER A 97 13.47 3.55 -0.80
C SER A 97 13.69 3.66 -2.31
N ALA A 98 14.57 2.83 -2.87
CA ALA A 98 14.84 2.81 -4.31
C ALA A 98 13.65 2.22 -5.09
N VAL A 99 13.06 1.12 -4.61
CA VAL A 99 11.87 0.52 -5.21
C VAL A 99 10.70 1.49 -5.19
N VAL A 100 10.38 2.07 -4.01
CA VAL A 100 9.30 3.03 -3.86
C VAL A 100 9.50 4.27 -4.74
N ARG A 101 10.73 4.77 -4.84
CA ARG A 101 11.05 5.92 -5.70
C ARG A 101 10.77 5.60 -7.17
N ARG A 102 11.17 4.42 -7.67
CA ARG A 102 10.89 4.01 -9.06
C ARG A 102 9.40 3.91 -9.33
N LEU A 103 8.65 3.23 -8.45
CA LEU A 103 7.20 3.11 -8.57
C LEU A 103 6.50 4.47 -8.60
N LYS A 104 6.85 5.37 -7.68
CA LYS A 104 6.29 6.73 -7.63
C LYS A 104 6.66 7.55 -8.86
N SER A 105 7.90 7.52 -9.28
CA SER A 105 8.39 8.32 -10.40
C SER A 105 7.74 7.92 -11.72
N VAL A 106 7.74 6.62 -12.03
CA VAL A 106 7.20 6.15 -13.31
C VAL A 106 5.68 6.25 -13.34
N SER A 107 4.99 5.89 -12.27
CA SER A 107 3.53 6.06 -12.20
C SER A 107 3.12 7.53 -12.32
N ALA A 108 3.87 8.46 -11.70
CA ALA A 108 3.62 9.90 -11.86
C ALA A 108 3.78 10.36 -13.31
N GLN A 109 4.78 9.88 -14.03
CA GLN A 109 4.98 10.20 -15.45
C GLN A 109 3.80 9.70 -16.31
N GLN A 110 3.32 8.47 -16.07
CA GLN A 110 2.17 7.94 -16.80
C GLN A 110 0.87 8.71 -16.49
N VAL A 111 0.65 9.03 -15.22
CA VAL A 111 -0.50 9.84 -14.80
C VAL A 111 -0.45 11.24 -15.43
N ASN A 112 0.69 11.91 -15.38
CA ASN A 112 0.87 13.23 -16.00
C ASN A 112 0.63 13.19 -17.52
N ARG A 113 1.10 12.12 -18.19
CA ARG A 113 0.85 11.94 -19.62
C ARG A 113 -0.65 11.77 -19.91
N THR A 114 -1.36 10.97 -19.11
CA THR A 114 -2.82 10.79 -19.23
C THR A 114 -3.59 12.09 -19.00
N LEU A 115 -3.13 12.91 -18.04
CA LEU A 115 -3.77 14.18 -17.70
C LEU A 115 -3.33 15.36 -18.59
N GLY A 116 -2.35 15.16 -19.48
CA GLY A 116 -1.79 16.24 -20.29
C GLY A 116 -1.12 17.34 -19.46
N ARG A 117 -0.52 17.01 -18.32
CA ARG A 117 0.09 17.96 -17.40
C ARG A 117 1.50 17.52 -16.96
N THR A 118 2.16 18.38 -16.17
CA THR A 118 3.43 18.11 -15.50
C THR A 118 3.30 18.36 -14.00
N GLY A 119 4.33 17.99 -13.23
CA GLY A 119 4.39 18.28 -11.79
C GLY A 119 4.24 17.03 -10.92
N ALA A 120 4.25 17.24 -9.62
CA ALA A 120 4.18 16.17 -8.64
C ALA A 120 2.79 15.55 -8.59
N ILE A 121 2.75 14.20 -8.58
CA ILE A 121 1.55 13.42 -8.34
C ILE A 121 1.54 12.93 -6.90
N TRP A 122 2.66 12.40 -6.42
CA TRP A 122 2.80 11.84 -5.09
C TRP A 122 3.40 12.85 -4.12
N ALA A 123 2.98 12.81 -2.87
CA ALA A 123 3.67 13.48 -1.77
C ALA A 123 5.11 12.97 -1.66
N THR A 124 6.04 13.79 -1.17
CA THR A 124 7.46 13.43 -1.11
C THR A 124 7.71 12.23 -0.19
N ALA A 125 7.07 12.22 0.98
CA ALA A 125 7.20 11.14 1.95
C ALA A 125 6.30 9.93 1.63
N PHE A 126 6.61 8.80 2.24
CA PHE A 126 5.75 7.63 2.32
C PHE A 126 5.89 6.98 3.70
N HIS A 127 4.89 6.20 4.10
CA HIS A 127 4.93 5.40 5.31
C HIS A 127 5.28 3.96 4.96
N ASP A 128 6.09 3.32 5.79
CA ASP A 128 6.42 1.92 5.69
C ASP A 128 6.28 1.23 7.05
N HIS A 129 5.78 0.03 7.02
CA HIS A 129 5.71 -0.88 8.16
C HIS A 129 6.36 -2.21 7.74
N ALA A 130 7.47 -2.57 8.38
CA ALA A 130 8.08 -3.88 8.19
C ALA A 130 7.25 -4.92 8.94
N LEU A 131 6.78 -5.95 8.24
CA LEU A 131 6.04 -7.03 8.85
C LEU A 131 6.96 -7.84 9.77
N ARG A 132 6.46 -8.17 10.96
CA ARG A 132 7.14 -9.05 11.91
C ARG A 132 6.83 -10.51 11.57
N SER A 133 7.65 -11.43 12.06
CA SER A 133 7.49 -12.87 11.80
C SER A 133 6.18 -13.47 12.33
N GLU A 134 5.59 -12.84 13.36
CA GLU A 134 4.32 -13.26 13.94
C GLU A 134 3.07 -12.69 13.23
N GLU A 135 3.24 -11.77 12.29
CA GLU A 135 2.13 -11.23 11.49
C GLU A 135 1.79 -12.19 10.36
N ASP A 136 0.51 -12.54 10.23
CA ASP A 136 0.03 -13.35 9.12
C ASP A 136 0.01 -12.50 7.83
N LEU A 137 0.86 -12.87 6.89
CA LEU A 137 1.02 -12.18 5.63
C LEU A 137 -0.28 -12.14 4.81
N GLN A 138 -1.07 -13.22 4.82
CA GLN A 138 -2.33 -13.26 4.10
C GLN A 138 -3.38 -12.38 4.75
N ASP A 139 -3.39 -12.27 6.08
CA ASP A 139 -4.30 -11.37 6.78
C ASP A 139 -3.96 -9.91 6.51
N VAL A 140 -2.68 -9.55 6.44
CA VAL A 140 -2.25 -8.21 6.02
C VAL A 140 -2.67 -7.94 4.57
N ALA A 141 -2.50 -8.89 3.67
CA ALA A 141 -2.94 -8.76 2.28
C ALA A 141 -4.46 -8.57 2.18
N ARG A 142 -5.25 -9.38 2.90
CA ARG A 142 -6.72 -9.23 2.98
C ARG A 142 -7.11 -7.84 3.52
N TYR A 143 -6.42 -7.37 4.55
CA TYR A 143 -6.61 -6.03 5.08
C TYR A 143 -6.35 -4.96 4.03
N VAL A 144 -5.28 -5.08 3.24
CA VAL A 144 -4.93 -4.16 2.16
C VAL A 144 -6.02 -4.10 1.10
N ILE A 145 -6.41 -5.24 0.52
CA ILE A 145 -7.40 -5.29 -0.55
C ILE A 145 -8.83 -4.94 -0.10
N ALA A 146 -9.13 -5.03 1.21
CA ALA A 146 -10.41 -4.64 1.77
C ALA A 146 -10.54 -3.11 2.03
N ASN A 147 -9.53 -2.31 1.70
CA ASN A 147 -9.60 -0.85 1.87
C ASN A 147 -10.81 -0.20 1.19
N PRO A 148 -11.18 -0.55 -0.06
CA PRO A 148 -12.36 0.02 -0.70
C PRO A 148 -13.67 -0.29 0.02
N LEU A 149 -13.79 -1.46 0.65
CA LEU A 149 -14.96 -1.81 1.49
C LEU A 149 -15.02 -0.92 2.73
N ARG A 150 -13.90 -0.78 3.45
CA ARG A 150 -13.84 0.07 4.65
C ARG A 150 -14.09 1.54 4.34
N ALA A 151 -13.67 1.99 3.17
CA ALA A 151 -13.94 3.34 2.67
C ALA A 151 -15.37 3.50 2.10
N LYS A 152 -16.17 2.44 2.08
CA LYS A 152 -17.54 2.40 1.53
C LYS A 152 -17.61 2.84 0.05
N LEU A 153 -16.56 2.57 -0.71
CA LEU A 153 -16.52 2.85 -2.15
C LEU A 153 -17.28 1.77 -2.95
N VAL A 154 -17.26 0.55 -2.46
CA VAL A 154 -17.95 -0.62 -3.05
C VAL A 154 -18.54 -1.51 -1.96
N ALA A 155 -19.51 -2.34 -2.33
CA ALA A 155 -20.09 -3.34 -1.43
C ALA A 155 -19.30 -4.67 -1.42
N ARG A 156 -18.57 -4.96 -2.50
CA ARG A 156 -17.75 -6.18 -2.64
C ARG A 156 -16.37 -5.79 -3.21
N VAL A 157 -15.32 -6.48 -2.79
CA VAL A 157 -13.95 -6.23 -3.27
C VAL A 157 -13.86 -6.36 -4.79
N GLY A 158 -14.51 -7.39 -5.37
CA GLY A 158 -14.51 -7.63 -6.81
C GLY A 158 -15.13 -6.53 -7.66
N ASP A 159 -15.90 -5.62 -7.07
CA ASP A 159 -16.49 -4.47 -7.76
C ASP A 159 -15.52 -3.26 -7.84
N TYR A 160 -14.35 -3.32 -7.13
CA TYR A 160 -13.34 -2.29 -7.16
C TYR A 160 -12.24 -2.65 -8.18
N PRO A 161 -11.90 -1.76 -9.13
CA PRO A 161 -11.05 -2.15 -10.25
C PRO A 161 -9.53 -2.13 -9.96
N PHE A 162 -9.10 -1.49 -8.88
CA PHE A 162 -7.68 -1.17 -8.67
C PHE A 162 -7.09 -1.90 -7.47
N TRP A 163 -6.93 -3.22 -7.58
CA TRP A 163 -6.24 -4.04 -6.61
C TRP A 163 -5.75 -5.36 -7.23
N ASN A 164 -4.75 -5.96 -6.63
CA ASN A 164 -4.32 -7.33 -6.92
C ASN A 164 -3.64 -7.96 -5.70
N ALA A 165 -3.61 -9.29 -5.66
CA ALA A 165 -2.87 -10.06 -4.67
C ALA A 165 -2.46 -11.42 -5.27
N VAL A 166 -1.22 -11.83 -5.01
CA VAL A 166 -0.63 -13.05 -5.60
C VAL A 166 -1.30 -14.37 -5.19
N TRP A 167 -2.16 -14.35 -4.18
CA TRP A 167 -2.89 -15.53 -3.70
C TRP A 167 -4.27 -15.72 -4.36
N LEU A 168 -4.61 -14.86 -5.31
CA LEU A 168 -5.89 -14.89 -6.01
C LEU A 168 -5.64 -15.30 -7.46
N GLU A 169 -5.40 -16.58 -7.66
CA GLU A 169 -5.45 -17.25 -8.95
C GLU A 169 -6.84 -17.88 -9.17
#